data_584759352a29d5e034de3daf1dd82a91
#
_entry.id   584759352a29d5e034de3daf1dd82a91
#
_cell.length_a   1.000
_cell.length_b   1.000
_cell.length_c   1.000
_cell.angle_alpha   90.00
_cell.angle_beta   90.00
_cell.angle_gamma   90.00
#
_symmetry.space_group_name_H-M   'P 1'
#
loop_
_entity.id
_entity.type
_entity.pdbx_description
1 polymer ?
#
loop_
_entity_poly.entity_id
_entity_poly.type
_entity_poly.pdbx_seq_one_letter_code
_entity_poly.pdbx_strand_id
1 'polypeptide(L)'
;MTDLPALLVAAPIFGSVTVLLAGLLRERTGWPLTVLASLVQVGGAVALAAQAFGDEPVRYVVGGFTAPFGIELVVDGLSATMVVLIAVVSLGVLGYARAAGPRSNVFYATYLLLVAGLTGMSITSDVFNMYVFLEITGLAAYALVASGEGGESALAALKYLLVGTVGASLFLLGIGYAYIGTGTLNMTDLSGQLATLGYTTPLVQASFGLLVAGLFVKIAVFPVHTWQPDAYANAPDSVSAFISALVSTVAAYALARIVFSVFTVEFLLANAFAQSVLVAGAVVSIVFGSVLAVTQTELKRMLAYSSVSQFGLVVGAIAVANGTALTGAMIHLVGHAIMKGGLFLTCGLVATETGARTVEEYDGLVERFPLGAGAFAVLAFAMVGVPPAVGFVGKWYVALGAVEAAAAALAVVVLV
;
A
#
# COMPACT_ATOMS: atom_id res chain seq x y z
N MET A 1 -14.50 -22.34 -13.28
CA MET A 1 -14.05 -21.23 -12.42
C MET A 1 -12.84 -21.70 -11.64
N THR A 2 -11.84 -20.90 -11.47
CA THR A 2 -10.64 -21.27 -10.69
C THR A 2 -10.82 -20.83 -9.24
N ASP A 3 -10.39 -21.65 -8.27
CA ASP A 3 -10.43 -21.34 -6.83
C ASP A 3 -9.19 -20.54 -6.39
N LEU A 4 -8.29 -20.22 -7.32
CA LEU A 4 -7.03 -19.50 -7.03
C LEU A 4 -7.22 -18.18 -6.27
N PRO A 5 -8.19 -17.28 -6.59
CA PRO A 5 -8.38 -16.05 -5.84
C PRO A 5 -8.67 -16.31 -4.35
N ALA A 6 -9.53 -17.28 -4.04
CA ALA A 6 -9.84 -17.63 -2.66
C ALA A 6 -8.64 -18.29 -1.95
N LEU A 7 -7.92 -19.17 -2.64
CA LEU A 7 -6.73 -19.82 -2.09
C LEU A 7 -5.62 -18.84 -1.76
N LEU A 8 -5.42 -17.78 -2.57
CA LEU A 8 -4.41 -16.75 -2.31
C LEU A 8 -4.69 -15.90 -1.07
N VAL A 9 -5.95 -15.79 -0.65
CA VAL A 9 -6.30 -15.15 0.62
C VAL A 9 -6.24 -16.16 1.76
N ALA A 10 -6.76 -17.36 1.54
CA ALA A 10 -6.86 -18.38 2.58
C ALA A 10 -5.50 -18.97 2.97
N ALA A 11 -4.61 -19.20 1.99
CA ALA A 11 -3.33 -19.86 2.25
C ALA A 11 -2.45 -19.12 3.29
N PRO A 12 -2.23 -17.79 3.23
CA PRO A 12 -1.48 -17.10 4.27
C PRO A 12 -2.21 -17.05 5.61
N ILE A 13 -3.56 -17.05 5.65
CA ILE A 13 -4.32 -17.15 6.90
C ILE A 13 -4.08 -18.52 7.56
N PHE A 14 -4.26 -19.61 6.81
CA PHE A 14 -3.97 -20.95 7.31
C PHE A 14 -2.50 -21.13 7.65
N GLY A 15 -1.60 -20.56 6.87
CA GLY A 15 -0.17 -20.49 7.16
C GLY A 15 0.12 -19.83 8.50
N SER A 16 -0.52 -18.70 8.80
CA SER A 16 -0.41 -17.98 10.07
C SER A 16 -0.82 -18.88 11.26
N VAL A 17 -1.99 -19.51 11.17
CA VAL A 17 -2.47 -20.44 12.20
C VAL A 17 -1.52 -21.63 12.35
N THR A 18 -1.06 -22.20 11.24
CA THR A 18 -0.12 -23.34 11.25
C THR A 18 1.21 -22.98 11.93
N VAL A 19 1.73 -21.78 11.68
CA VAL A 19 2.96 -21.28 12.33
C VAL A 19 2.77 -21.17 13.84
N LEU A 20 1.63 -20.66 14.31
CA LEU A 20 1.33 -20.57 15.75
C LEU A 20 1.21 -21.96 16.39
N LEU A 21 0.44 -22.86 15.80
CA LEU A 21 0.23 -24.21 16.32
C LEU A 21 1.53 -25.02 16.33
N ALA A 22 2.31 -24.96 15.24
CA ALA A 22 3.60 -25.63 15.19
C ALA A 22 4.59 -25.06 16.22
N GLY A 23 4.46 -23.75 16.53
CA GLY A 23 5.24 -23.08 17.56
C GLY A 23 5.01 -23.59 18.98
N LEU A 24 3.81 -24.11 19.26
CA LEU A 24 3.48 -24.77 20.55
C LEU A 24 4.23 -26.08 20.71
N LEU A 25 4.53 -26.77 19.61
CA LEU A 25 5.21 -28.08 19.62
C LEU A 25 6.72 -27.93 19.53
N ARG A 26 7.21 -26.96 18.75
CA ARG A 26 8.64 -26.75 18.51
C ARG A 26 8.94 -25.29 18.25
N GLU A 27 9.83 -24.72 19.03
CA GLU A 27 10.39 -23.38 18.76
C GLU A 27 11.12 -23.34 17.41
N ARG A 28 11.16 -22.16 16.78
CA ARG A 28 11.87 -21.89 15.51
C ARG A 28 11.29 -22.57 14.26
N THR A 29 10.04 -23.02 14.28
CA THR A 29 9.33 -23.54 13.08
C THR A 29 8.76 -22.42 12.21
N GLY A 30 8.63 -21.19 12.74
CA GLY A 30 7.98 -20.08 12.07
C GLY A 30 8.58 -19.74 10.72
N TRP A 31 9.89 -19.53 10.64
CA TRP A 31 10.53 -19.12 9.39
C TRP A 31 10.33 -20.12 8.23
N PRO A 32 10.66 -21.43 8.36
CA PRO A 32 10.51 -22.37 7.25
C PRO A 32 9.05 -22.53 6.80
N LEU A 33 8.09 -22.50 7.72
CA LEU A 33 6.66 -22.59 7.37
C LEU A 33 6.19 -21.32 6.64
N THR A 34 6.65 -20.16 7.08
CA THR A 34 6.35 -18.89 6.41
C THR A 34 6.96 -18.80 5.03
N VAL A 35 8.19 -19.31 4.84
CA VAL A 35 8.82 -19.42 3.51
C VAL A 35 7.99 -20.31 2.60
N LEU A 36 7.56 -21.49 3.09
CA LEU A 36 6.73 -22.40 2.31
C LEU A 36 5.41 -21.71 1.89
N ALA A 37 4.71 -21.06 2.83
CA ALA A 37 3.49 -20.32 2.55
C ALA A 37 3.73 -19.19 1.54
N SER A 38 4.84 -18.45 1.66
CA SER A 38 5.20 -17.37 0.75
C SER A 38 5.56 -17.88 -0.66
N LEU A 39 6.19 -19.04 -0.79
CA LEU A 39 6.44 -19.67 -2.09
C LEU A 39 5.14 -20.13 -2.77
N VAL A 40 4.21 -20.71 -2.00
CA VAL A 40 2.85 -21.02 -2.50
C VAL A 40 2.15 -19.73 -2.95
N GLN A 41 2.29 -18.64 -2.19
CA GLN A 41 1.71 -17.33 -2.54
C GLN A 41 2.31 -16.80 -3.85
N VAL A 42 3.63 -16.87 -4.04
CA VAL A 42 4.28 -16.45 -5.30
C VAL A 42 3.81 -17.31 -6.47
N GLY A 43 3.82 -18.63 -6.33
CA GLY A 43 3.37 -19.54 -7.38
C GLY A 43 1.91 -19.30 -7.78
N GLY A 44 1.02 -19.15 -6.79
CA GLY A 44 -0.38 -18.84 -7.00
C GLY A 44 -0.61 -17.45 -7.62
N ALA A 45 0.14 -16.43 -7.16
CA ALA A 45 0.08 -15.08 -7.70
C ALA A 45 0.47 -15.01 -9.18
N VAL A 46 1.56 -15.69 -9.56
CA VAL A 46 2.01 -15.78 -10.96
C VAL A 46 1.00 -16.54 -11.81
N ALA A 47 0.49 -17.67 -11.32
CA ALA A 47 -0.52 -18.44 -12.03
C ALA A 47 -1.82 -17.66 -12.23
N LEU A 48 -2.23 -16.87 -11.23
CA LEU A 48 -3.42 -16.02 -11.30
C LEU A 48 -3.20 -14.83 -12.26
N ALA A 49 -2.01 -14.22 -12.22
CA ALA A 49 -1.64 -13.14 -13.13
C ALA A 49 -1.62 -13.61 -14.59
N ALA A 50 -1.08 -14.81 -14.86
CA ALA A 50 -1.10 -15.39 -16.19
C ALA A 50 -2.52 -15.60 -16.76
N GLN A 51 -3.52 -15.81 -15.88
CA GLN A 51 -4.93 -15.90 -16.29
C GLN A 51 -5.57 -14.51 -16.45
N ALA A 52 -5.28 -13.59 -15.51
CA ALA A 52 -5.91 -12.26 -15.45
C ALA A 52 -5.40 -11.29 -16.53
N PHE A 53 -4.23 -11.51 -17.11
CA PHE A 53 -3.74 -10.77 -18.30
C PHE A 53 -4.29 -11.32 -19.63
N GLY A 54 -5.21 -12.31 -19.58
CA GLY A 54 -6.01 -12.72 -20.72
C GLY A 54 -7.17 -11.76 -21.02
N ASP A 55 -8.13 -12.22 -21.83
CA ASP A 55 -9.21 -11.38 -22.33
C ASP A 55 -10.26 -10.99 -21.26
N GLU A 56 -10.42 -11.79 -20.20
CA GLU A 56 -11.43 -11.53 -19.16
C GLU A 56 -10.84 -11.61 -17.74
N PRO A 57 -11.34 -10.76 -16.80
CA PRO A 57 -10.98 -10.85 -15.39
C PRO A 57 -11.35 -12.21 -14.78
N VAL A 58 -10.48 -12.73 -13.91
CA VAL A 58 -10.76 -13.95 -13.15
C VAL A 58 -11.72 -13.61 -12.01
N ARG A 59 -12.87 -14.30 -11.96
CA ARG A 59 -13.90 -14.08 -10.94
C ARG A 59 -14.07 -15.33 -10.09
N TYR A 60 -14.24 -15.12 -8.77
CA TYR A 60 -14.58 -16.14 -7.81
C TYR A 60 -15.70 -15.64 -6.90
N VAL A 61 -16.79 -16.41 -6.83
CA VAL A 61 -17.98 -16.09 -6.01
C VAL A 61 -17.86 -16.84 -4.69
N VAL A 62 -17.72 -16.11 -3.59
CA VAL A 62 -17.56 -16.69 -2.25
C VAL A 62 -18.85 -17.37 -1.83
N GLY A 63 -18.77 -18.66 -1.48
CA GLY A 63 -19.92 -19.44 -1.00
C GLY A 63 -21.02 -19.68 -2.03
N GLY A 64 -20.82 -19.33 -3.30
CA GLY A 64 -21.80 -19.50 -4.38
C GLY A 64 -22.92 -18.45 -4.41
N PHE A 65 -22.87 -17.44 -3.55
CA PHE A 65 -23.82 -16.31 -3.55
C PHE A 65 -23.36 -15.23 -4.52
N THR A 66 -24.11 -15.04 -5.60
CA THR A 66 -23.80 -14.01 -6.62
C THR A 66 -24.14 -12.60 -6.13
N ALA A 67 -23.50 -11.59 -6.77
CA ALA A 67 -23.86 -10.19 -6.57
C ALA A 67 -25.38 -9.96 -6.79
N PRO A 68 -26.03 -9.03 -6.07
CA PRO A 68 -25.45 -8.09 -5.12
C PRO A 68 -25.29 -8.62 -3.69
N PHE A 69 -25.75 -9.87 -3.39
CA PHE A 69 -25.82 -10.41 -2.03
C PHE A 69 -24.54 -11.11 -1.58
N GLY A 70 -23.74 -11.63 -2.51
CA GLY A 70 -22.51 -12.35 -2.22
C GLY A 70 -21.26 -11.53 -2.46
N ILE A 71 -20.17 -11.94 -1.79
CA ILE A 71 -18.85 -11.36 -1.98
C ILE A 71 -18.21 -11.99 -3.24
N GLU A 72 -17.70 -11.16 -4.11
CA GLU A 72 -16.90 -11.58 -5.26
C GLU A 72 -15.44 -11.16 -5.08
N LEU A 73 -14.53 -12.07 -5.46
CA LEU A 73 -13.12 -11.74 -5.67
C LEU A 73 -12.90 -11.62 -7.18
N VAL A 74 -12.40 -10.48 -7.60
CA VAL A 74 -12.20 -10.15 -9.03
C VAL A 74 -10.75 -9.79 -9.25
N VAL A 75 -10.09 -10.50 -10.16
CA VAL A 75 -8.69 -10.27 -10.50
C VAL A 75 -8.61 -9.85 -11.96
N ASP A 76 -8.34 -8.59 -12.17
CA ASP A 76 -8.00 -7.97 -13.45
C ASP A 76 -6.50 -7.67 -13.53
N GLY A 77 -6.02 -7.04 -14.60
CA GLY A 77 -4.61 -6.73 -14.77
C GLY A 77 -4.03 -5.84 -13.66
N LEU A 78 -4.82 -4.92 -13.09
CA LEU A 78 -4.36 -4.04 -12.01
C LEU A 78 -4.19 -4.83 -10.71
N SER A 79 -5.20 -5.60 -10.31
CA SER A 79 -5.15 -6.42 -9.10
C SER A 79 -4.13 -7.56 -9.22
N ALA A 80 -3.98 -8.18 -10.39
CA ALA A 80 -2.95 -9.18 -10.65
C ALA A 80 -1.54 -8.62 -10.42
N THR A 81 -1.28 -7.40 -10.92
CA THR A 81 -0.02 -6.69 -10.67
C THR A 81 0.24 -6.50 -9.18
N MET A 82 -0.77 -6.08 -8.43
CA MET A 82 -0.65 -5.89 -6.98
C MET A 82 -0.40 -7.21 -6.24
N VAL A 83 -1.10 -8.27 -6.59
CA VAL A 83 -0.93 -9.59 -5.94
C VAL A 83 0.46 -10.16 -6.18
N VAL A 84 1.01 -10.05 -7.39
CA VAL A 84 2.39 -10.45 -7.69
C VAL A 84 3.39 -9.59 -6.91
N LEU A 85 3.18 -8.27 -6.87
CA LEU A 85 4.03 -7.35 -6.11
C LEU A 85 4.06 -7.73 -4.61
N ILE A 86 2.89 -7.96 -4.00
CA ILE A 86 2.77 -8.37 -2.60
C ILE A 86 3.54 -9.68 -2.36
N ALA A 87 3.34 -10.67 -3.21
CA ALA A 87 3.98 -11.98 -3.05
C ALA A 87 5.51 -11.92 -3.17
N VAL A 88 6.02 -11.20 -4.18
CA VAL A 88 7.47 -11.09 -4.42
C VAL A 88 8.17 -10.26 -3.35
N VAL A 89 7.61 -9.08 -3.01
CA VAL A 89 8.20 -8.20 -2.00
C VAL A 89 8.18 -8.86 -0.62
N SER A 90 7.06 -9.49 -0.25
CA SER A 90 6.98 -10.20 1.04
C SER A 90 8.00 -11.34 1.12
N LEU A 91 8.19 -12.14 0.07
CA LEU A 91 9.21 -13.20 0.07
C LEU A 91 10.63 -12.62 0.21
N GLY A 92 10.92 -11.51 -0.48
CA GLY A 92 12.21 -10.82 -0.39
C GLY A 92 12.51 -10.30 1.02
N VAL A 93 11.55 -9.61 1.63
CA VAL A 93 11.66 -9.11 3.02
C VAL A 93 11.79 -10.26 4.02
N LEU A 94 11.07 -11.37 3.82
CA LEU A 94 11.17 -12.56 4.68
C LEU A 94 12.57 -13.19 4.65
N GLY A 95 13.22 -13.16 3.48
CA GLY A 95 14.62 -13.58 3.35
C GLY A 95 15.57 -12.74 4.23
N TYR A 96 15.40 -11.42 4.22
CA TYR A 96 16.15 -10.49 5.08
C TYR A 96 15.84 -10.68 6.57
N ALA A 97 14.56 -10.86 6.93
CA ALA A 97 14.13 -11.03 8.32
C ALA A 97 14.76 -12.24 9.01
N ARG A 98 15.21 -13.26 8.25
CA ARG A 98 15.97 -14.39 8.81
C ARG A 98 17.28 -13.95 9.48
N ALA A 99 17.97 -13.00 8.87
CA ALA A 99 19.25 -12.50 9.37
C ALA A 99 19.05 -11.41 10.42
N ALA A 100 18.22 -10.41 10.14
CA ALA A 100 18.05 -9.21 10.94
C ALA A 100 16.97 -9.33 12.04
N GLY A 101 16.08 -10.33 11.97
CA GLY A 101 14.96 -10.49 12.92
C GLY A 101 13.77 -9.57 12.63
N PRO A 102 12.73 -9.58 13.48
CA PRO A 102 12.45 -10.51 14.58
C PRO A 102 12.29 -11.98 14.15
N ARG A 103 12.41 -12.93 15.10
CA ARG A 103 12.45 -14.38 14.78
C ARG A 103 11.42 -15.22 15.54
N SER A 104 10.46 -14.59 16.24
CA SER A 104 9.43 -15.32 16.97
C SER A 104 8.38 -15.93 16.02
N ASN A 105 7.77 -17.05 16.41
CA ASN A 105 6.66 -17.63 15.65
C ASN A 105 5.46 -16.66 15.56
N VAL A 106 5.23 -15.85 16.59
CA VAL A 106 4.20 -14.80 16.58
C VAL A 106 4.49 -13.76 15.49
N PHE A 107 5.74 -13.32 15.35
CA PHE A 107 6.14 -12.42 14.27
C PHE A 107 5.82 -13.00 12.90
N TYR A 108 6.21 -14.24 12.64
CA TYR A 108 5.98 -14.89 11.35
C TYR A 108 4.49 -15.14 11.07
N ALA A 109 3.70 -15.48 12.08
CA ALA A 109 2.25 -15.61 11.95
C ALA A 109 1.59 -14.27 11.60
N THR A 110 1.95 -13.18 12.31
CA THR A 110 1.45 -11.83 12.03
C THR A 110 1.90 -11.33 10.65
N TYR A 111 3.12 -11.71 10.23
CA TYR A 111 3.64 -11.43 8.90
C TYR A 111 2.73 -12.03 7.80
N LEU A 112 2.32 -13.28 7.94
CA LEU A 112 1.39 -13.94 7.01
C LEU A 112 -0.01 -13.32 7.04
N LEU A 113 -0.50 -12.89 8.21
CA LEU A 113 -1.76 -12.15 8.29
C LEU A 113 -1.71 -10.82 7.54
N LEU A 114 -0.57 -10.13 7.58
CA LEU A 114 -0.38 -8.92 6.79
C LEU A 114 -0.44 -9.23 5.29
N VAL A 115 0.22 -10.31 4.82
CA VAL A 115 0.14 -10.76 3.42
C VAL A 115 -1.31 -11.07 3.02
N ALA A 116 -2.06 -11.77 3.90
CA ALA A 116 -3.47 -12.09 3.65
C ALA A 116 -4.34 -10.84 3.49
N GLY A 117 -4.20 -9.88 4.43
CA GLY A 117 -4.93 -8.62 4.38
C GLY A 117 -4.66 -7.81 3.12
N LEU A 118 -3.38 -7.65 2.76
CA LEU A 118 -2.96 -6.94 1.56
C LEU A 118 -3.49 -7.62 0.28
N THR A 119 -3.40 -8.96 0.20
CA THR A 119 -3.88 -9.72 -0.94
C THR A 119 -5.40 -9.61 -1.06
N GLY A 120 -6.13 -9.81 0.03
CA GLY A 120 -7.59 -9.73 0.06
C GLY A 120 -8.11 -8.34 -0.33
N MET A 121 -7.47 -7.26 0.18
CA MET A 121 -7.79 -5.89 -0.17
C MET A 121 -7.56 -5.60 -1.67
N SER A 122 -6.59 -6.29 -2.29
CA SER A 122 -6.26 -6.08 -3.70
C SER A 122 -7.22 -6.76 -4.67
N ILE A 123 -7.90 -7.84 -4.27
CA ILE A 123 -8.73 -8.65 -5.18
C ILE A 123 -10.22 -8.65 -4.85
N THR A 124 -10.64 -8.08 -3.72
CA THR A 124 -12.07 -8.00 -3.40
C THR A 124 -12.80 -7.02 -4.32
N SER A 125 -14.02 -7.37 -4.73
CA SER A 125 -14.96 -6.51 -5.45
C SER A 125 -16.13 -6.06 -4.58
N ASP A 126 -15.94 -6.04 -3.26
CA ASP A 126 -16.93 -5.60 -2.27
C ASP A 126 -16.29 -4.58 -1.34
N VAL A 127 -16.93 -3.41 -1.15
CA VAL A 127 -16.36 -2.30 -0.38
C VAL A 127 -16.29 -2.58 1.11
N PHE A 128 -17.22 -3.37 1.67
CA PHE A 128 -17.18 -3.76 3.07
C PHE A 128 -16.12 -4.83 3.31
N ASN A 129 -16.01 -5.80 2.41
CA ASN A 129 -14.94 -6.78 2.48
C ASN A 129 -13.55 -6.14 2.30
N MET A 130 -13.45 -5.07 1.47
CA MET A 130 -12.23 -4.24 1.40
C MET A 130 -11.91 -3.61 2.77
N TYR A 131 -12.90 -3.10 3.49
CA TYR A 131 -12.74 -2.59 4.85
C TYR A 131 -12.22 -3.68 5.80
N VAL A 132 -12.79 -4.88 5.75
CA VAL A 132 -12.35 -6.00 6.61
C VAL A 132 -10.86 -6.32 6.38
N PHE A 133 -10.44 -6.42 5.12
CA PHE A 133 -9.03 -6.66 4.80
C PHE A 133 -8.12 -5.47 5.15
N LEU A 134 -8.62 -4.25 5.05
CA LEU A 134 -7.93 -3.03 5.48
C LEU A 134 -7.68 -3.04 7.00
N GLU A 135 -8.63 -3.54 7.79
CA GLU A 135 -8.48 -3.71 9.24
C GLU A 135 -7.51 -4.84 9.59
N ILE A 136 -7.60 -6.00 8.92
CA ILE A 136 -6.64 -7.09 9.09
C ILE A 136 -5.22 -6.59 8.80
N THR A 137 -5.04 -5.85 7.70
CA THR A 137 -3.77 -5.21 7.33
C THR A 137 -3.29 -4.24 8.42
N GLY A 138 -4.18 -3.38 8.92
CA GLY A 138 -3.87 -2.42 9.97
C GLY A 138 -3.40 -3.11 11.26
N LEU A 139 -4.21 -4.01 11.80
CA LEU A 139 -3.90 -4.72 13.05
C LEU A 139 -2.59 -5.51 12.95
N ALA A 140 -2.37 -6.21 11.83
CA ALA A 140 -1.12 -6.92 11.62
C ALA A 140 0.08 -5.95 11.53
N ALA A 141 -0.05 -4.83 10.83
CA ALA A 141 1.01 -3.82 10.73
C ALA A 141 1.32 -3.18 12.09
N TYR A 142 0.30 -2.84 12.91
CA TYR A 142 0.51 -2.30 14.26
C TYR A 142 1.26 -3.28 15.15
N ALA A 143 0.87 -4.56 15.14
CA ALA A 143 1.55 -5.61 15.91
C ALA A 143 2.99 -5.83 15.44
N LEU A 144 3.25 -5.79 14.12
CA LEU A 144 4.61 -5.88 13.58
C LEU A 144 5.47 -4.69 13.98
N VAL A 145 4.95 -3.45 13.95
CA VAL A 145 5.67 -2.26 14.45
C VAL A 145 6.00 -2.42 15.94
N ALA A 146 5.04 -2.90 16.75
CA ALA A 146 5.24 -3.13 18.17
C ALA A 146 6.23 -4.26 18.50
N SER A 147 6.61 -5.10 17.51
CA SER A 147 7.58 -6.19 17.71
C SER A 147 9.04 -5.72 17.82
N GLY A 148 9.30 -4.41 17.66
CA GLY A 148 10.61 -3.82 17.90
C GLY A 148 10.97 -3.77 19.38
N GLU A 149 12.25 -3.55 19.66
CA GLU A 149 12.77 -3.43 21.01
C GLU A 149 12.58 -2.01 21.57
N GLY A 150 12.12 -1.92 22.81
CA GLY A 150 12.02 -0.65 23.54
C GLY A 150 10.68 0.06 23.48
N GLY A 151 10.57 1.14 24.26
CA GLY A 151 9.31 1.91 24.42
C GLY A 151 8.94 2.74 23.19
N GLU A 152 9.90 3.16 22.38
CA GLU A 152 9.67 3.98 21.20
C GLU A 152 8.89 3.21 20.11
N SER A 153 9.21 1.93 19.92
CA SER A 153 8.49 1.05 19.01
C SER A 153 7.04 0.84 19.46
N ALA A 154 6.82 0.62 20.78
CA ALA A 154 5.48 0.49 21.32
C ALA A 154 4.66 1.79 21.19
N LEU A 155 5.29 2.95 21.46
CA LEU A 155 4.64 4.26 21.28
C LEU A 155 4.29 4.54 19.81
N ALA A 156 5.21 4.22 18.90
CA ALA A 156 4.97 4.37 17.46
C ALA A 156 3.81 3.48 16.99
N ALA A 157 3.75 2.23 17.46
CA ALA A 157 2.65 1.31 17.22
C ALA A 157 1.32 1.83 17.76
N LEU A 158 1.31 2.40 18.98
CA LEU A 158 0.12 3.00 19.57
C LEU A 158 -0.38 4.21 18.77
N LYS A 159 0.52 5.12 18.36
CA LYS A 159 0.15 6.25 17.48
C LYS A 159 -0.43 5.75 16.16
N TYR A 160 0.20 4.74 15.56
CA TYR A 160 -0.28 4.14 14.31
C TYR A 160 -1.65 3.50 14.49
N LEU A 161 -1.89 2.77 15.58
CA LEU A 161 -3.19 2.20 15.94
C LEU A 161 -4.26 3.31 16.06
N LEU A 162 -4.02 4.34 16.86
CA LEU A 162 -5.00 5.38 17.13
C LEU A 162 -5.39 6.14 15.85
N VAL A 163 -4.41 6.61 15.09
CA VAL A 163 -4.68 7.34 13.84
C VAL A 163 -5.26 6.41 12.77
N GLY A 164 -4.74 5.19 12.66
CA GLY A 164 -5.20 4.20 11.71
C GLY A 164 -6.65 3.75 11.95
N THR A 165 -7.08 3.62 13.22
CA THR A 165 -8.45 3.28 13.59
C THR A 165 -9.42 4.42 13.26
N VAL A 166 -9.01 5.68 13.46
CA VAL A 166 -9.83 6.83 13.01
C VAL A 166 -10.04 6.78 11.50
N GLY A 167 -8.97 6.51 10.73
CA GLY A 167 -9.08 6.39 9.28
C GLY A 167 -10.02 5.26 8.85
N ALA A 168 -9.91 4.10 9.49
CA ALA A 168 -10.79 2.96 9.22
C ALA A 168 -12.26 3.24 9.59
N SER A 169 -12.50 3.94 10.70
CA SER A 169 -13.85 4.35 11.11
C SER A 169 -14.48 5.33 10.12
N LEU A 170 -13.71 6.27 9.58
CA LEU A 170 -14.18 7.17 8.53
C LEU A 170 -14.52 6.39 7.24
N PHE A 171 -13.66 5.44 6.85
CA PHE A 171 -13.91 4.60 5.69
C PHE A 171 -15.19 3.77 5.86
N LEU A 172 -15.36 3.12 7.02
CA LEU A 172 -16.57 2.34 7.34
C LEU A 172 -17.83 3.22 7.33
N LEU A 173 -17.75 4.43 7.87
CA LEU A 173 -18.86 5.38 7.85
C LEU A 173 -19.22 5.77 6.41
N GLY A 174 -18.22 5.98 5.55
CA GLY A 174 -18.41 6.22 4.12
C GLY A 174 -19.12 5.06 3.41
N ILE A 175 -18.75 3.81 3.73
CA ILE A 175 -19.46 2.61 3.26
C ILE A 175 -20.92 2.63 3.75
N GLY A 176 -21.17 2.97 5.01
CA GLY A 176 -22.52 3.06 5.57
C GLY A 176 -23.39 4.05 4.81
N TYR A 177 -22.87 5.23 4.47
CA TYR A 177 -23.59 6.22 3.65
C TYR A 177 -23.86 5.71 2.23
N ALA A 178 -22.90 5.03 1.59
CA ALA A 178 -23.11 4.41 0.29
C ALA A 178 -24.23 3.36 0.37
N TYR A 179 -24.18 2.47 1.38
CA TYR A 179 -25.14 1.39 1.56
C TYR A 179 -26.57 1.89 1.85
N ILE A 180 -26.71 2.94 2.68
CA ILE A 180 -28.01 3.57 2.95
C ILE A 180 -28.66 4.08 1.66
N GLY A 181 -27.87 4.63 0.74
CA GLY A 181 -28.39 5.14 -0.53
C GLY A 181 -28.68 4.05 -1.57
N THR A 182 -27.88 3.01 -1.61
CA THR A 182 -27.86 2.07 -2.74
C THR A 182 -28.36 0.66 -2.39
N GLY A 183 -28.31 0.26 -1.12
CA GLY A 183 -28.66 -1.09 -0.66
C GLY A 183 -27.65 -2.18 -1.06
N THR A 184 -26.48 -1.82 -1.60
CA THR A 184 -25.48 -2.78 -2.08
C THR A 184 -24.06 -2.44 -1.64
N LEU A 185 -23.19 -3.44 -1.55
CA LEU A 185 -21.78 -3.31 -1.19
C LEU A 185 -20.85 -3.82 -2.31
N ASN A 186 -21.40 -4.53 -3.31
CA ASN A 186 -20.65 -4.97 -4.49
C ASN A 186 -20.26 -3.76 -5.33
N MET A 187 -18.97 -3.61 -5.66
CA MET A 187 -18.44 -2.40 -6.32
C MET A 187 -19.10 -2.10 -7.67
N THR A 188 -19.37 -3.14 -8.46
CA THR A 188 -19.97 -2.97 -9.80
C THR A 188 -21.43 -2.51 -9.70
N ASP A 189 -22.21 -3.15 -8.83
CA ASP A 189 -23.61 -2.78 -8.59
C ASP A 189 -23.71 -1.42 -7.91
N LEU A 190 -22.84 -1.18 -6.90
CA LEU A 190 -22.75 0.10 -6.19
C LEU A 190 -22.49 1.27 -7.16
N SER A 191 -21.59 1.09 -8.12
CA SER A 191 -21.31 2.11 -9.14
C SER A 191 -22.56 2.47 -9.96
N GLY A 192 -23.33 1.48 -10.41
CA GLY A 192 -24.59 1.69 -11.13
C GLY A 192 -25.65 2.39 -10.28
N GLN A 193 -25.78 2.00 -9.00
CA GLN A 193 -26.74 2.62 -8.08
C GLN A 193 -26.36 4.06 -7.72
N LEU A 194 -25.07 4.36 -7.53
CA LEU A 194 -24.59 5.74 -7.29
C LEU A 194 -24.89 6.67 -8.47
N ALA A 195 -24.72 6.18 -9.69
CA ALA A 195 -25.09 6.94 -10.88
C ALA A 195 -26.60 7.20 -10.97
N THR A 196 -27.41 6.23 -10.57
CA THR A 196 -28.88 6.35 -10.54
C THR A 196 -29.36 7.35 -9.48
N LEU A 197 -28.70 7.36 -8.30
CA LEU A 197 -28.99 8.34 -7.22
C LEU A 197 -28.61 9.78 -7.61
N GLY A 198 -27.65 9.91 -8.53
CA GLY A 198 -27.07 11.17 -8.96
C GLY A 198 -25.86 11.58 -8.12
N TYR A 199 -24.78 11.85 -8.82
CA TYR A 199 -23.46 12.15 -8.21
C TYR A 199 -23.41 13.43 -7.37
N THR A 200 -24.36 14.34 -7.53
CA THR A 200 -24.41 15.60 -6.79
C THR A 200 -25.28 15.53 -5.52
N THR A 201 -25.86 14.37 -5.20
CA THR A 201 -26.64 14.22 -3.96
C THR A 201 -25.72 14.30 -2.74
N PRO A 202 -26.12 14.97 -1.65
CA PRO A 202 -25.30 15.12 -0.46
C PRO A 202 -24.85 13.78 0.15
N LEU A 203 -25.68 12.76 0.04
CA LEU A 203 -25.36 11.41 0.54
C LEU A 203 -24.18 10.79 -0.21
N VAL A 204 -24.18 10.90 -1.54
CA VAL A 204 -23.11 10.37 -2.42
C VAL A 204 -21.82 11.16 -2.21
N GLN A 205 -21.89 12.48 -2.12
CA GLN A 205 -20.75 13.35 -1.86
C GLN A 205 -20.14 13.08 -0.47
N ALA A 206 -20.97 12.89 0.56
CA ALA A 206 -20.51 12.57 1.91
C ALA A 206 -19.85 11.19 1.97
N SER A 207 -20.43 10.19 1.31
CA SER A 207 -19.84 8.86 1.18
C SER A 207 -18.43 8.94 0.57
N PHE A 208 -18.28 9.60 -0.58
CA PHE A 208 -16.98 9.80 -1.22
C PHE A 208 -15.97 10.48 -0.30
N GLY A 209 -16.37 11.60 0.32
CA GLY A 209 -15.50 12.37 1.22
C GLY A 209 -14.98 11.54 2.39
N LEU A 210 -15.84 10.74 3.02
CA LEU A 210 -15.51 9.89 4.15
C LEU A 210 -14.60 8.71 3.74
N LEU A 211 -14.87 8.07 2.60
CA LEU A 211 -14.03 7.01 2.04
C LEU A 211 -12.62 7.52 1.72
N VAL A 212 -12.54 8.67 1.04
CA VAL A 212 -11.26 9.30 0.69
C VAL A 212 -10.52 9.76 1.95
N ALA A 213 -11.18 10.38 2.93
CA ALA A 213 -10.55 10.79 4.18
C ALA A 213 -9.96 9.59 4.94
N GLY A 214 -10.70 8.47 5.00
CA GLY A 214 -10.20 7.22 5.59
C GLY A 214 -8.97 6.67 4.89
N LEU A 215 -8.98 6.64 3.55
CA LEU A 215 -7.84 6.19 2.76
C LEU A 215 -6.66 7.17 2.82
N PHE A 216 -6.88 8.47 2.90
CA PHE A 216 -5.82 9.46 3.10
C PHE A 216 -5.03 9.20 4.39
N VAL A 217 -5.70 8.79 5.47
CA VAL A 217 -5.02 8.35 6.70
C VAL A 217 -4.15 7.11 6.42
N LYS A 218 -4.70 6.10 5.73
CA LYS A 218 -3.98 4.84 5.46
C LYS A 218 -2.81 5.00 4.46
N ILE A 219 -2.95 5.88 3.48
CA ILE A 219 -1.90 6.25 2.51
C ILE A 219 -0.83 7.12 3.18
N ALA A 220 -1.18 7.82 4.27
CA ALA A 220 -0.40 8.86 4.93
C ALA A 220 -0.23 10.14 4.09
N VAL A 221 -1.34 10.64 3.54
CA VAL A 221 -1.39 11.95 2.87
C VAL A 221 -1.26 13.07 3.90
N PHE A 222 -0.56 14.15 3.60
CA PHE A 222 -0.51 15.33 4.47
C PHE A 222 -1.91 15.99 4.59
N PRO A 223 -2.35 16.41 5.79
CA PRO A 223 -1.64 16.46 7.08
C PRO A 223 -1.82 15.21 7.97
N VAL A 224 -2.54 14.18 7.53
CA VAL A 224 -2.86 12.99 8.34
C VAL A 224 -1.76 11.91 8.32
N HIS A 225 -0.57 12.25 7.85
CA HIS A 225 0.61 11.38 7.70
C HIS A 225 1.38 11.13 9.01
N THR A 226 1.06 11.79 10.11
CA THR A 226 1.91 11.92 11.31
C THR A 226 2.30 10.59 11.98
N TRP A 227 1.56 9.54 11.74
CA TRP A 227 1.87 8.20 12.24
C TRP A 227 3.03 7.52 11.49
N GLN A 228 3.18 7.81 10.19
CA GLN A 228 4.07 7.07 9.30
C GLN A 228 5.56 7.25 9.60
N PRO A 229 6.09 8.48 9.83
CA PRO A 229 7.49 8.65 10.17
C PRO A 229 7.89 7.93 11.46
N ASP A 230 7.04 7.96 12.49
CA ASP A 230 7.30 7.28 13.75
C ASP A 230 7.24 5.75 13.57
N ALA A 231 6.23 5.24 12.88
CA ALA A 231 6.09 3.81 12.62
C ALA A 231 7.27 3.24 11.81
N TYR A 232 7.70 3.95 10.75
CA TYR A 232 8.78 3.48 9.88
C TYR A 232 10.17 3.61 10.54
N ALA A 233 10.41 4.66 11.33
CA ALA A 233 11.70 4.86 12.00
C ALA A 233 11.91 3.84 13.13
N ASN A 234 10.87 3.59 13.95
CA ASN A 234 11.00 2.82 15.17
C ASN A 234 10.64 1.33 15.03
N ALA A 235 10.10 0.89 13.90
CA ALA A 235 9.90 -0.53 13.64
C ALA A 235 11.23 -1.26 13.37
N PRO A 236 11.30 -2.60 13.58
CA PRO A 236 12.41 -3.42 13.10
C PRO A 236 12.65 -3.19 11.60
N ASP A 237 13.90 -3.25 11.14
CA ASP A 237 14.26 -2.89 9.76
C ASP A 237 13.51 -3.72 8.71
N SER A 238 13.31 -5.02 8.96
CA SER A 238 12.48 -5.90 8.12
C SER A 238 11.01 -5.45 8.07
N VAL A 239 10.47 -4.97 9.19
CA VAL A 239 9.10 -4.46 9.28
C VAL A 239 8.99 -3.12 8.57
N SER A 240 9.94 -2.20 8.78
CA SER A 240 9.97 -0.91 8.07
C SER A 240 9.97 -1.11 6.56
N ALA A 241 10.79 -2.04 6.06
CA ALA A 241 10.83 -2.39 4.65
C ALA A 241 9.47 -2.93 4.15
N PHE A 242 8.86 -3.84 4.92
CA PHE A 242 7.59 -4.47 4.54
C PHE A 242 6.43 -3.47 4.49
N ILE A 243 6.23 -2.70 5.57
CA ILE A 243 5.10 -1.75 5.66
C ILE A 243 5.27 -0.57 4.71
N SER A 244 6.51 -0.07 4.51
CA SER A 244 6.77 1.03 3.60
C SER A 244 6.61 0.64 2.13
N ALA A 245 6.94 -0.59 1.78
CA ALA A 245 6.77 -1.10 0.43
C ALA A 245 5.30 -1.35 0.07
N LEU A 246 4.51 -1.94 0.97
CA LEU A 246 3.24 -2.54 0.59
C LEU A 246 2.00 -1.89 1.22
N VAL A 247 2.03 -1.47 2.51
CA VAL A 247 0.79 -1.09 3.21
C VAL A 247 0.17 0.17 2.61
N SER A 248 0.92 1.26 2.52
CA SER A 248 0.43 2.49 1.89
C SER A 248 0.25 2.34 0.37
N THR A 249 1.03 1.46 -0.28
CA THR A 249 0.92 1.14 -1.71
C THR A 249 -0.43 0.49 -2.03
N VAL A 250 -0.83 -0.52 -1.25
CA VAL A 250 -2.14 -1.18 -1.44
C VAL A 250 -3.29 -0.25 -1.03
N ALA A 251 -3.10 0.63 -0.02
CA ALA A 251 -4.09 1.65 0.31
C ALA A 251 -4.28 2.68 -0.83
N ALA A 252 -3.20 3.08 -1.51
CA ALA A 252 -3.28 3.96 -2.68
C ALA A 252 -3.94 3.27 -3.89
N TYR A 253 -3.68 1.97 -4.08
CA TYR A 253 -4.41 1.16 -5.05
C TYR A 253 -5.91 1.09 -4.70
N ALA A 254 -6.28 0.91 -3.42
CA ALA A 254 -7.68 0.93 -2.99
C ALA A 254 -8.34 2.29 -3.30
N LEU A 255 -7.63 3.40 -3.12
CA LEU A 255 -8.13 4.72 -3.53
C LEU A 255 -8.42 4.77 -5.04
N ALA A 256 -7.52 4.24 -5.87
CA ALA A 256 -7.78 4.15 -7.30
C ALA A 256 -9.03 3.31 -7.61
N ARG A 257 -9.22 2.18 -6.92
CA ARG A 257 -10.45 1.37 -7.06
C ARG A 257 -11.72 2.14 -6.66
N ILE A 258 -11.71 2.83 -5.53
CA ILE A 258 -12.84 3.65 -5.10
C ILE A 258 -13.14 4.74 -6.13
N VAL A 259 -12.12 5.45 -6.61
CA VAL A 259 -12.31 6.54 -7.58
C VAL A 259 -12.76 6.03 -8.96
N PHE A 260 -12.13 4.99 -9.50
CA PHE A 260 -12.37 4.59 -10.89
C PHE A 260 -13.40 3.47 -11.05
N SER A 261 -13.54 2.57 -10.06
CA SER A 261 -14.45 1.43 -10.17
C SER A 261 -15.78 1.61 -9.43
N VAL A 262 -15.82 2.49 -8.42
CA VAL A 262 -17.04 2.73 -7.61
C VAL A 262 -17.69 4.06 -7.99
N PHE A 263 -16.98 5.19 -7.87
CA PHE A 263 -17.55 6.52 -8.15
C PHE A 263 -17.44 6.91 -9.62
N THR A 264 -16.47 6.41 -10.32
CA THR A 264 -16.13 6.68 -11.74
C THR A 264 -15.63 8.12 -12.00
N VAL A 265 -15.12 8.34 -13.19
CA VAL A 265 -14.63 9.67 -13.62
C VAL A 265 -15.78 10.67 -13.69
N GLU A 266 -16.99 10.22 -14.03
CA GLU A 266 -18.19 11.03 -14.12
C GLU A 266 -18.54 11.71 -12.78
N PHE A 267 -18.31 11.03 -11.66
CA PHE A 267 -18.45 11.64 -10.33
C PHE A 267 -17.50 12.83 -10.14
N LEU A 268 -16.23 12.69 -10.51
CA LEU A 268 -15.26 13.78 -10.39
C LEU A 268 -15.62 14.95 -11.30
N LEU A 269 -16.07 14.67 -12.53
CA LEU A 269 -16.53 15.70 -13.46
C LEU A 269 -17.76 16.45 -12.94
N ALA A 270 -18.68 15.74 -12.25
CA ALA A 270 -19.86 16.33 -11.62
C ALA A 270 -19.54 17.09 -10.33
N ASN A 271 -18.39 16.82 -9.69
CA ASN A 271 -18.02 17.34 -8.38
C ASN A 271 -16.60 17.95 -8.39
N ALA A 272 -16.42 19.10 -9.03
CA ALA A 272 -15.14 19.79 -9.12
C ALA A 272 -14.46 20.04 -7.76
N PHE A 273 -15.26 20.22 -6.69
CA PHE A 273 -14.73 20.35 -5.33
C PHE A 273 -14.06 19.07 -4.86
N ALA A 274 -14.63 17.89 -5.12
CA ALA A 274 -14.04 16.60 -4.75
C ALA A 274 -12.69 16.38 -5.46
N GLN A 275 -12.63 16.68 -6.76
CA GLN A 275 -11.38 16.65 -7.51
C GLN A 275 -10.35 17.64 -6.95
N SER A 276 -10.77 18.87 -6.61
CA SER A 276 -9.88 19.88 -6.03
C SER A 276 -9.29 19.45 -4.68
N VAL A 277 -10.04 18.72 -3.84
CA VAL A 277 -9.55 18.16 -2.57
C VAL A 277 -8.47 17.12 -2.82
N LEU A 278 -8.65 16.23 -3.80
CA LEU A 278 -7.63 15.25 -4.18
C LEU A 278 -6.35 15.95 -4.68
N VAL A 279 -6.49 16.93 -5.57
CA VAL A 279 -5.35 17.72 -6.10
C VAL A 279 -4.65 18.48 -4.98
N ALA A 280 -5.39 19.15 -4.10
CA ALA A 280 -4.81 19.88 -2.98
C ALA A 280 -4.04 18.95 -2.04
N GLY A 281 -4.63 17.81 -1.65
CA GLY A 281 -3.97 16.79 -0.85
C GLY A 281 -2.68 16.27 -1.50
N ALA A 282 -2.70 16.06 -2.81
CA ALA A 282 -1.53 15.66 -3.59
C ALA A 282 -0.42 16.71 -3.54
N VAL A 283 -0.72 17.94 -3.93
CA VAL A 283 0.25 19.05 -3.99
C VAL A 283 0.87 19.32 -2.63
N VAL A 284 0.03 19.41 -1.59
CA VAL A 284 0.50 19.66 -0.23
C VAL A 284 1.37 18.51 0.27
N SER A 285 1.01 17.25 -0.03
CA SER A 285 1.82 16.08 0.34
C SER A 285 3.17 16.05 -0.38
N ILE A 286 3.21 16.39 -1.68
CA ILE A 286 4.47 16.44 -2.43
C ILE A 286 5.39 17.50 -1.83
N VAL A 287 4.89 18.72 -1.63
CA VAL A 287 5.69 19.84 -1.13
C VAL A 287 6.15 19.61 0.30
N PHE A 288 5.22 19.39 1.22
CA PHE A 288 5.58 19.24 2.64
C PHE A 288 6.31 17.93 2.91
N GLY A 289 5.96 16.84 2.23
CA GLY A 289 6.70 15.58 2.33
C GLY A 289 8.15 15.74 1.91
N SER A 290 8.43 16.45 0.81
CA SER A 290 9.79 16.71 0.34
C SER A 290 10.57 17.64 1.30
N VAL A 291 9.95 18.74 1.73
CA VAL A 291 10.59 19.67 2.68
C VAL A 291 10.90 18.99 4.00
N LEU A 292 9.94 18.24 4.56
CA LEU A 292 10.14 17.52 5.81
C LEU A 292 11.19 16.40 5.68
N ALA A 293 11.28 15.73 4.53
CA ALA A 293 12.32 14.74 4.28
C ALA A 293 13.74 15.34 4.37
N VAL A 294 13.97 16.48 3.73
CA VAL A 294 15.29 17.13 3.70
C VAL A 294 15.72 17.65 5.09
N THR A 295 14.78 17.94 5.97
CA THR A 295 15.08 18.43 7.34
C THR A 295 15.41 17.31 8.33
N GLN A 296 15.31 16.03 7.94
CA GLN A 296 15.58 14.91 8.85
C GLN A 296 17.07 14.58 8.93
N THR A 297 17.54 14.29 10.11
CA THR A 297 18.89 13.76 10.36
C THR A 297 18.91 12.22 10.33
N GLU A 298 17.84 11.58 10.79
CA GLU A 298 17.70 10.12 10.78
C GLU A 298 17.24 9.62 9.42
N LEU A 299 17.96 8.63 8.86
CA LEU A 299 17.75 8.18 7.50
C LEU A 299 16.39 7.49 7.29
N LYS A 300 15.94 6.67 8.24
CA LYS A 300 14.62 6.02 8.17
C LYS A 300 13.47 7.03 8.22
N ARG A 301 13.60 8.12 8.99
CA ARG A 301 12.62 9.22 9.01
C ARG A 301 12.62 10.01 7.69
N MET A 302 13.79 10.30 7.14
CA MET A 302 13.91 10.93 5.83
C MET A 302 13.21 10.10 4.76
N LEU A 303 13.44 8.78 4.74
CA LEU A 303 12.78 7.87 3.82
C LEU A 303 11.26 7.79 4.06
N ALA A 304 10.78 7.91 5.29
CA ALA A 304 9.36 7.93 5.59
C ALA A 304 8.70 9.20 5.03
N TYR A 305 9.24 10.38 5.26
CA TYR A 305 8.70 11.63 4.69
C TYR A 305 8.77 11.66 3.17
N SER A 306 9.82 11.11 2.58
CA SER A 306 9.86 10.97 1.13
C SER A 306 8.76 10.03 0.59
N SER A 307 8.25 9.06 1.39
CA SER A 307 7.06 8.28 1.01
C SER A 307 5.80 9.13 0.99
N VAL A 308 5.63 10.06 1.95
CA VAL A 308 4.51 11.03 1.96
C VAL A 308 4.46 11.81 0.64
N SER A 309 5.62 12.30 0.18
CA SER A 309 5.74 12.99 -1.10
C SER A 309 5.37 12.10 -2.29
N GLN A 310 5.91 10.87 -2.35
CA GLN A 310 5.66 9.95 -3.46
C GLN A 310 4.19 9.48 -3.52
N PHE A 311 3.54 9.29 -2.38
CA PHE A 311 2.10 9.00 -2.37
C PHE A 311 1.25 10.21 -2.74
N GLY A 312 1.71 11.43 -2.42
CA GLY A 312 1.12 12.64 -2.96
C GLY A 312 1.08 12.63 -4.49
N LEU A 313 2.17 12.22 -5.15
CA LEU A 313 2.24 12.06 -6.60
C LEU A 313 1.19 11.05 -7.11
N VAL A 314 1.04 9.90 -6.45
CA VAL A 314 0.04 8.89 -6.82
C VAL A 314 -1.39 9.41 -6.67
N VAL A 315 -1.68 10.11 -5.56
CA VAL A 315 -3.00 10.75 -5.35
C VAL A 315 -3.27 11.81 -6.43
N GLY A 316 -2.25 12.59 -6.81
CA GLY A 316 -2.35 13.55 -7.91
C GLY A 316 -2.67 12.89 -9.25
N ALA A 317 -2.03 11.76 -9.54
CA ALA A 317 -2.31 11.00 -10.75
C ALA A 317 -3.76 10.46 -10.78
N ILE A 318 -4.27 10.01 -9.63
CA ILE A 318 -5.68 9.58 -9.49
C ILE A 318 -6.61 10.78 -9.69
N ALA A 319 -6.27 11.95 -9.15
CA ALA A 319 -7.07 13.18 -9.27
C ALA A 319 -7.16 13.71 -10.70
N VAL A 320 -6.14 13.47 -11.54
CA VAL A 320 -6.14 13.82 -12.98
C VAL A 320 -7.20 13.05 -13.74
N ALA A 321 -7.55 11.85 -13.30
CA ALA A 321 -8.67 11.05 -13.80
C ALA A 321 -8.58 10.68 -15.29
N ASN A 322 -7.37 10.43 -15.82
CA ASN A 322 -7.18 9.90 -17.17
C ASN A 322 -6.30 8.64 -17.19
N GLY A 323 -6.35 7.90 -18.32
CA GLY A 323 -5.65 6.62 -18.46
C GLY A 323 -4.13 6.76 -18.42
N THR A 324 -3.57 7.86 -18.97
CA THR A 324 -2.12 8.12 -18.99
C THR A 324 -1.59 8.32 -17.58
N ALA A 325 -2.25 9.17 -16.76
CA ALA A 325 -1.87 9.40 -15.38
C ALA A 325 -2.05 8.15 -14.51
N LEU A 326 -3.15 7.38 -14.69
CA LEU A 326 -3.38 6.13 -13.97
C LEU A 326 -2.29 5.10 -14.29
N THR A 327 -1.90 4.96 -15.55
CA THR A 327 -0.78 4.10 -15.94
C THR A 327 0.51 4.52 -15.24
N GLY A 328 0.80 5.83 -15.20
CA GLY A 328 1.91 6.40 -14.46
C GLY A 328 1.85 6.07 -12.97
N ALA A 329 0.68 6.21 -12.34
CA ALA A 329 0.46 5.86 -10.94
C ALA A 329 0.77 4.39 -10.65
N MET A 330 0.29 3.46 -11.49
CA MET A 330 0.52 2.02 -11.31
C MET A 330 1.98 1.65 -11.49
N ILE A 331 2.66 2.17 -12.51
CA ILE A 331 4.11 1.99 -12.70
C ILE A 331 4.86 2.53 -11.47
N HIS A 332 4.46 3.71 -10.98
CA HIS A 332 5.09 4.33 -9.82
C HIS A 332 4.84 3.54 -8.54
N LEU A 333 3.64 3.02 -8.30
CA LEU A 333 3.33 2.18 -7.13
C LEU A 333 4.21 0.92 -7.08
N VAL A 334 4.36 0.22 -8.21
CA VAL A 334 5.23 -0.96 -8.31
C VAL A 334 6.68 -0.58 -8.06
N GLY A 335 7.16 0.46 -8.74
CA GLY A 335 8.52 0.97 -8.57
C GLY A 335 8.79 1.43 -7.14
N HIS A 336 7.88 2.21 -6.56
CA HIS A 336 7.97 2.70 -5.18
C HIS A 336 8.09 1.56 -4.18
N ALA A 337 7.26 0.51 -4.30
CA ALA A 337 7.31 -0.64 -3.39
C ALA A 337 8.69 -1.31 -3.39
N ILE A 338 9.26 -1.55 -4.58
CA ILE A 338 10.58 -2.17 -4.72
C ILE A 338 11.70 -1.24 -4.20
N MET A 339 11.67 0.02 -4.60
CA MET A 339 12.70 1.00 -4.21
C MET A 339 12.65 1.28 -2.71
N LYS A 340 11.47 1.49 -2.12
CA LYS A 340 11.32 1.75 -0.68
C LYS A 340 11.67 0.55 0.16
N GLY A 341 11.13 -0.62 -0.17
CA GLY A 341 11.52 -1.87 0.49
C GLY A 341 13.03 -2.05 0.46
N GLY A 342 13.64 -1.92 -0.71
CA GLY A 342 15.08 -2.03 -0.89
C GLY A 342 15.88 -0.98 -0.09
N LEU A 343 15.46 0.30 -0.09
CA LEU A 343 16.11 1.36 0.69
C LEU A 343 16.07 1.07 2.19
N PHE A 344 14.91 0.68 2.74
CA PHE A 344 14.82 0.33 4.17
C PHE A 344 15.64 -0.91 4.52
N LEU A 345 15.65 -1.95 3.66
CA LEU A 345 16.52 -3.12 3.86
C LEU A 345 17.99 -2.74 3.83
N THR A 346 18.39 -1.86 2.91
CA THR A 346 19.77 -1.38 2.79
C THR A 346 20.15 -0.54 3.99
N CYS A 347 19.26 0.33 4.51
CA CYS A 347 19.50 1.05 5.75
C CYS A 347 19.75 0.11 6.93
N GLY A 348 18.93 -0.93 7.08
CA GLY A 348 19.12 -1.92 8.13
C GLY A 348 20.42 -2.70 7.97
N LEU A 349 20.81 -3.04 6.74
CA LEU A 349 22.07 -3.72 6.45
C LEU A 349 23.28 -2.83 6.79
N VAL A 350 23.25 -1.56 6.38
CA VAL A 350 24.28 -0.56 6.72
C VAL A 350 24.39 -0.38 8.22
N ALA A 351 23.24 -0.24 8.91
CA ALA A 351 23.22 -0.11 10.36
C ALA A 351 23.80 -1.34 11.08
N THR A 352 23.57 -2.54 10.54
CA THR A 352 24.13 -3.79 11.11
C THR A 352 25.65 -3.87 10.93
N GLU A 353 26.16 -3.49 9.75
CA GLU A 353 27.57 -3.61 9.41
C GLU A 353 28.43 -2.45 9.96
N THR A 354 27.89 -1.25 10.00
CA THR A 354 28.66 -0.03 10.29
C THR A 354 28.20 0.73 11.53
N GLY A 355 27.01 0.45 12.06
CA GLY A 355 26.33 1.21 13.10
C GLY A 355 25.65 2.50 12.63
N ALA A 356 25.84 2.92 11.38
CA ALA A 356 25.37 4.20 10.83
C ALA A 356 23.83 4.21 10.65
N ARG A 357 23.18 5.26 11.19
CA ARG A 357 21.72 5.49 11.13
C ARG A 357 21.34 6.90 10.70
N THR A 358 22.26 7.85 10.80
CA THR A 358 22.05 9.25 10.42
C THR A 358 22.66 9.57 9.07
N VAL A 359 22.20 10.65 8.45
CA VAL A 359 22.73 11.13 7.15
C VAL A 359 24.22 11.42 7.24
N GLU A 360 24.68 12.05 8.33
CA GLU A 360 26.09 12.38 8.55
C GLU A 360 26.97 11.13 8.71
N GLU A 361 26.46 10.07 9.36
CA GLU A 361 27.20 8.82 9.55
C GLU A 361 27.37 8.01 8.24
N TYR A 362 26.64 8.36 7.19
CA TYR A 362 26.83 7.78 5.84
C TYR A 362 28.03 8.39 5.10
N ASP A 363 28.65 9.42 5.66
CA ASP A 363 29.88 9.97 5.08
C ASP A 363 31.00 8.90 5.08
N GLY A 364 31.70 8.79 3.96
CA GLY A 364 32.68 7.74 3.76
C GLY A 364 32.14 6.29 3.70
N LEU A 365 30.82 6.07 3.55
CA LEU A 365 30.23 4.75 3.49
C LEU A 365 30.76 3.90 2.34
N VAL A 366 31.13 4.51 1.22
CA VAL A 366 31.73 3.81 0.06
C VAL A 366 33.01 3.09 0.44
N GLU A 367 33.81 3.65 1.35
CA GLU A 367 35.07 3.04 1.80
C GLU A 367 34.81 1.93 2.83
N ARG A 368 33.81 2.12 3.71
CA ARG A 368 33.51 1.17 4.80
C ARG A 368 32.64 0.00 4.35
N PHE A 369 31.66 0.25 3.46
CA PHE A 369 30.71 -0.76 2.97
C PHE A 369 30.28 -0.47 1.52
N PRO A 370 31.15 -0.72 0.52
CA PRO A 370 30.93 -0.30 -0.87
C PRO A 370 29.67 -0.91 -1.51
N LEU A 371 29.34 -2.17 -1.20
CA LEU A 371 28.12 -2.81 -1.74
C LEU A 371 26.86 -2.18 -1.19
N GLY A 372 26.81 -1.88 0.12
CA GLY A 372 25.67 -1.19 0.73
C GLY A 372 25.52 0.22 0.22
N ALA A 373 26.63 0.97 0.10
CA ALA A 373 26.63 2.32 -0.48
C ALA A 373 26.14 2.31 -1.93
N GLY A 374 26.61 1.36 -2.75
CA GLY A 374 26.19 1.21 -4.14
C GLY A 374 24.70 0.86 -4.27
N ALA A 375 24.21 -0.10 -3.48
CA ALA A 375 22.81 -0.48 -3.47
C ALA A 375 21.91 0.69 -3.04
N PHE A 376 22.27 1.40 -1.96
CA PHE A 376 21.55 2.59 -1.51
C PHE A 376 21.51 3.66 -2.59
N ALA A 377 22.65 3.98 -3.22
CA ALA A 377 22.74 5.01 -4.26
C ALA A 377 21.87 4.66 -5.47
N VAL A 378 21.92 3.43 -5.97
CA VAL A 378 21.11 2.98 -7.12
C VAL A 378 19.61 3.12 -6.81
N LEU A 379 19.16 2.67 -5.63
CA LEU A 379 17.76 2.76 -5.23
C LEU A 379 17.32 4.22 -4.97
N ALA A 380 18.20 5.04 -4.39
CA ALA A 380 17.94 6.46 -4.16
C ALA A 380 17.81 7.23 -5.49
N PHE A 381 18.72 7.04 -6.44
CA PHE A 381 18.63 7.66 -7.78
C PHE A 381 17.39 7.18 -8.54
N ALA A 382 17.04 5.91 -8.42
CA ALA A 382 15.81 5.39 -8.99
C ALA A 382 14.56 6.05 -8.36
N MET A 383 14.56 6.28 -7.04
CA MET A 383 13.45 6.94 -6.32
C MET A 383 13.33 8.42 -6.71
N VAL A 384 14.44 9.14 -6.85
CA VAL A 384 14.45 10.53 -7.34
C VAL A 384 13.89 10.61 -8.76
N GLY A 385 14.10 9.59 -9.56
CA GLY A 385 13.59 9.54 -10.93
C GLY A 385 14.65 9.89 -11.97
N VAL A 386 15.88 9.41 -11.78
CA VAL A 386 16.94 9.53 -12.79
C VAL A 386 16.67 8.53 -13.93
N PRO A 387 16.62 8.98 -15.21
CA PRO A 387 16.47 8.07 -16.34
C PRO A 387 17.63 7.04 -16.43
N PRO A 388 17.38 5.79 -16.81
CA PRO A 388 16.13 5.18 -17.26
C PRO A 388 15.32 4.44 -16.15
N ALA A 389 15.50 4.82 -14.89
CA ALA A 389 14.91 4.12 -13.76
C ALA A 389 13.36 4.16 -13.76
N VAL A 390 12.73 3.16 -13.11
CA VAL A 390 11.27 3.03 -13.04
C VAL A 390 10.60 4.24 -12.36
N GLY A 391 11.28 4.90 -11.40
CA GLY A 391 10.79 6.12 -10.77
C GLY A 391 10.64 7.28 -11.76
N PHE A 392 11.55 7.40 -12.73
CA PHE A 392 11.41 8.37 -13.83
C PHE A 392 10.19 8.03 -14.70
N VAL A 393 10.06 6.79 -15.13
CA VAL A 393 8.98 6.38 -16.04
C VAL A 393 7.61 6.66 -15.42
N GLY A 394 7.40 6.28 -14.16
CA GLY A 394 6.14 6.56 -13.45
C GLY A 394 5.82 8.05 -13.37
N LYS A 395 6.79 8.86 -12.93
CA LYS A 395 6.64 10.34 -12.85
C LYS A 395 6.37 10.97 -14.21
N TRP A 396 7.06 10.50 -15.25
CA TRP A 396 6.88 11.00 -16.62
C TRP A 396 5.45 10.80 -17.12
N TYR A 397 4.89 9.59 -16.96
CA TYR A 397 3.51 9.32 -17.36
C TYR A 397 2.49 10.11 -16.54
N VAL A 398 2.73 10.32 -15.24
CA VAL A 398 1.87 11.19 -14.41
C VAL A 398 1.91 12.63 -14.90
N ALA A 399 3.10 13.17 -15.18
CA ALA A 399 3.25 14.53 -15.71
C ALA A 399 2.60 14.66 -17.09
N LEU A 400 2.79 13.69 -17.98
CA LEU A 400 2.16 13.68 -19.30
C LEU A 400 0.63 13.68 -19.20
N GLY A 401 0.06 12.82 -18.36
CA GLY A 401 -1.38 12.79 -18.12
C GLY A 401 -1.91 14.09 -17.52
N ALA A 402 -1.16 14.74 -16.63
CA ALA A 402 -1.53 16.04 -16.08
C ALA A 402 -1.52 17.15 -17.14
N VAL A 403 -0.57 17.11 -18.08
CA VAL A 403 -0.55 18.05 -19.22
C VAL A 403 -1.73 17.80 -20.16
N GLU A 404 -2.05 16.54 -20.48
CA GLU A 404 -3.22 16.16 -21.29
C GLU A 404 -4.54 16.67 -20.67
N ALA A 405 -4.63 16.68 -19.33
CA ALA A 405 -5.81 17.20 -18.60
C ALA A 405 -5.78 18.71 -18.37
N ALA A 406 -4.86 19.44 -18.98
CA ALA A 406 -4.65 20.88 -18.72
C ALA A 406 -4.35 21.25 -17.24
N ALA A 407 -3.91 20.29 -16.43
CA ALA A 407 -3.53 20.47 -15.04
C ALA A 407 -2.06 20.85 -14.89
N ALA A 408 -1.62 21.90 -15.57
CA ALA A 408 -0.21 22.30 -15.70
C ALA A 408 0.50 22.51 -14.35
N ALA A 409 -0.20 23.05 -13.35
CA ALA A 409 0.36 23.23 -12.01
C ALA A 409 0.75 21.91 -11.35
N LEU A 410 -0.07 20.87 -11.49
CA LEU A 410 0.25 19.54 -10.98
C LEU A 410 1.40 18.91 -11.77
N ALA A 411 1.45 19.07 -13.09
CA ALA A 411 2.54 18.57 -13.90
C ALA A 411 3.90 19.14 -13.45
N VAL A 412 3.96 20.44 -13.14
CA VAL A 412 5.19 21.07 -12.61
C VAL A 412 5.56 20.50 -11.25
N VAL A 413 4.61 20.38 -10.32
CA VAL A 413 4.87 19.89 -8.96
C VAL A 413 5.33 18.42 -8.96
N VAL A 414 4.87 17.61 -9.91
CA VAL A 414 5.28 16.21 -10.08
C VAL A 414 6.74 16.06 -10.53
N LEU A 415 7.23 17.00 -11.32
CA LEU A 415 8.60 16.97 -11.89
C LEU A 415 9.66 17.57 -10.96
N VAL A 416 9.25 18.36 -9.99
CA VAL A 416 10.13 18.95 -8.96
C VAL A 416 10.26 18.03 -7.76
#